data_36a2f5fbedc0d6af34d8dfc9e1ea9370
#
_entry.id   36a2f5fbedc0d6af34d8dfc9e1ea9370
#
_cell.length_a   1.000
_cell.length_b   1.000
_cell.length_c   1.000
_cell.angle_alpha   90.00
_cell.angle_beta   90.00
_cell.angle_gamma   90.00
#
_symmetry.space_group_name_H-M   'P 1'
#
loop_
_entity.id
_entity.type
_entity.pdbx_description
1 polymer ?
#
loop_
_entity_poly.entity_id
_entity_poly.type
_entity_poly.pdbx_seq_one_letter_code
_entity_poly.pdbx_strand_id
1 'polypeptide(L)'
;MMLWQATPASLWQGRDDSAEAPNALRLFQTIARAERFAPQEMPGDIALLGFACDEGVRRNKGRTGAADGPATLRRALANMASHQGHDRCVDMGTISVDGEQLEAAHQALREAVADCQRAGKRTLVLGGGHETAFGHGAGVLDAFPGEKVGIINLDAHLDLRFADCASSGTPFRQLALECDAQQRGFHYTCIGVSRAANTQALWDEAARRQVAIVEDLEVLTAFETRVLPELERNIAQFDRLYLTIDLDVLPAREMPAVSAPAALGVPLGTLLRIVEPLCRSGKLQAVDLVEFNPLFDIDGQGARTAARLAWQIAHWWR
;
A
#
# COMPACT_ATOMS: atom_id res chain seq x y z
N MET A 1 -21.66 7.76 11.24
CA MET A 1 -21.91 7.80 9.79
C MET A 1 -20.96 6.79 9.15
N MET A 2 -21.38 5.97 8.20
CA MET A 2 -20.50 4.97 7.60
C MET A 2 -19.47 5.71 6.72
N LEU A 3 -18.19 5.60 7.03
CA LEU A 3 -17.11 6.27 6.29
C LEU A 3 -16.83 5.60 4.93
N TRP A 4 -17.50 4.50 4.64
CA TRP A 4 -17.38 3.77 3.37
C TRP A 4 -18.34 4.29 2.30
N GLN A 5 -17.87 4.33 1.07
CA GLN A 5 -18.65 4.69 -0.12
C GLN A 5 -18.32 3.75 -1.28
N ALA A 6 -19.35 3.37 -2.06
CA ALA A 6 -19.14 2.66 -3.31
C ALA A 6 -18.37 3.51 -4.32
N THR A 7 -17.51 2.89 -5.11
CA THR A 7 -16.76 3.59 -6.16
C THR A 7 -17.69 4.04 -7.29
N PRO A 8 -17.77 5.34 -7.61
CA PRO A 8 -18.55 5.82 -8.73
C PRO A 8 -18.13 5.18 -10.05
N ALA A 9 -19.11 4.82 -10.90
CA ALA A 9 -18.85 4.22 -12.22
C ALA A 9 -17.97 5.12 -13.12
N SER A 10 -18.02 6.44 -12.92
CA SER A 10 -17.21 7.40 -13.65
C SER A 10 -15.71 7.31 -13.42
N LEU A 11 -15.26 6.60 -12.37
CA LEU A 11 -13.84 6.33 -12.14
C LEU A 11 -13.32 5.15 -12.98
N TRP A 12 -14.23 4.27 -13.41
CA TRP A 12 -13.93 3.12 -14.26
C TRP A 12 -14.49 3.36 -15.66
N GLN A 13 -13.82 4.23 -16.39
CA GLN A 13 -14.12 4.55 -17.79
C GLN A 13 -12.81 4.61 -18.58
N GLY A 14 -12.86 4.21 -19.84
CA GLY A 14 -11.69 4.18 -20.68
C GLY A 14 -12.01 3.98 -22.15
N ARG A 15 -10.96 3.82 -22.94
CA ARG A 15 -11.08 3.50 -24.36
C ARG A 15 -11.58 2.06 -24.52
N ASP A 16 -12.61 1.88 -25.32
CA ASP A 16 -13.13 0.56 -25.67
C ASP A 16 -12.49 0.07 -26.98
N ASP A 17 -11.71 -0.99 -26.86
CA ASP A 17 -11.04 -1.65 -28.00
C ASP A 17 -11.76 -2.96 -28.39
N SER A 18 -12.92 -3.28 -27.83
CA SER A 18 -13.64 -4.55 -28.06
C SER A 18 -14.02 -4.81 -29.52
N ALA A 19 -14.09 -3.74 -30.33
CA ALA A 19 -14.30 -3.85 -31.77
C ALA A 19 -13.10 -4.47 -32.52
N GLU A 20 -11.89 -4.46 -31.94
CA GLU A 20 -10.71 -5.07 -32.55
C GLU A 20 -10.72 -6.59 -32.41
N ALA A 21 -11.08 -7.11 -31.23
CA ALA A 21 -11.21 -8.54 -30.93
C ALA A 21 -11.95 -8.75 -29.61
N PRO A 22 -12.59 -9.92 -29.40
CA PRO A 22 -13.32 -10.22 -28.15
C PRO A 22 -12.45 -10.19 -26.88
N ASN A 23 -11.15 -10.36 -27.01
CA ASN A 23 -10.18 -10.32 -25.89
C ASN A 23 -9.39 -9.01 -25.80
N ALA A 24 -9.75 -7.99 -26.59
CA ALA A 24 -9.17 -6.66 -26.51
C ALA A 24 -9.81 -5.85 -25.36
N LEU A 25 -9.67 -6.36 -24.13
CA LEU A 25 -10.32 -5.82 -22.94
C LEU A 25 -9.37 -4.99 -22.09
N ARG A 26 -9.95 -3.98 -21.45
CA ARG A 26 -9.28 -3.14 -20.45
C ARG A 26 -9.89 -3.36 -19.07
N LEU A 27 -9.19 -2.93 -18.02
CA LEU A 27 -9.62 -3.19 -16.64
C LEU A 27 -11.02 -2.65 -16.34
N PHE A 28 -11.40 -1.49 -16.88
CA PHE A 28 -12.75 -0.94 -16.65
C PHE A 28 -13.89 -1.85 -17.15
N GLN A 29 -13.61 -2.75 -18.11
CA GLN A 29 -14.57 -3.70 -18.66
C GLN A 29 -14.65 -5.01 -17.87
N THR A 30 -13.60 -5.35 -17.10
CA THR A 30 -13.50 -6.63 -16.40
C THR A 30 -13.60 -6.55 -14.89
N ILE A 31 -13.37 -5.36 -14.29
CA ILE A 31 -13.44 -5.21 -12.84
C ILE A 31 -14.88 -5.24 -12.34
N ALA A 32 -15.16 -6.11 -11.38
CA ALA A 32 -16.40 -6.06 -10.62
C ALA A 32 -16.36 -4.91 -9.61
N ARG A 33 -17.51 -4.31 -9.30
CA ARG A 33 -17.63 -3.20 -8.33
C ARG A 33 -18.69 -3.50 -7.30
N ALA A 34 -18.38 -3.31 -6.02
CA ALA A 34 -19.32 -3.47 -4.94
C ALA A 34 -20.24 -2.23 -4.81
N GLU A 35 -21.54 -2.45 -4.83
CA GLU A 35 -22.54 -1.41 -4.54
C GLU A 35 -22.80 -1.26 -3.03
N ARG A 36 -22.46 -2.29 -2.24
CA ARG A 36 -22.49 -2.34 -0.79
C ARG A 36 -21.27 -3.10 -0.28
N PHE A 37 -20.85 -2.83 0.94
CA PHE A 37 -19.72 -3.55 1.53
C PHE A 37 -20.16 -4.95 1.99
N ALA A 38 -19.91 -5.93 1.15
CA ALA A 38 -20.23 -7.34 1.40
C ALA A 38 -19.17 -8.25 0.73
N PRO A 39 -17.96 -8.35 1.30
CA PRO A 39 -16.83 -9.05 0.65
C PRO A 39 -17.13 -10.50 0.27
N GLN A 40 -17.89 -11.21 1.10
CA GLN A 40 -18.25 -12.62 0.90
C GLN A 40 -19.17 -12.85 -0.31
N GLU A 41 -19.87 -11.83 -0.80
CA GLU A 41 -20.80 -11.92 -1.93
C GLU A 41 -20.14 -11.54 -3.25
N MET A 42 -18.97 -10.93 -3.21
CA MET A 42 -18.27 -10.42 -4.38
C MET A 42 -17.37 -11.49 -5.02
N PRO A 43 -17.28 -11.53 -6.35
CA PRO A 43 -16.37 -12.44 -7.06
C PRO A 43 -14.90 -12.08 -6.81
N GLY A 44 -14.01 -12.99 -7.24
CA GLY A 44 -12.56 -12.76 -7.16
C GLY A 44 -12.01 -12.85 -5.75
N ASP A 45 -10.70 -12.82 -5.64
CA ASP A 45 -9.95 -12.97 -4.40
C ASP A 45 -8.98 -11.80 -4.10
N ILE A 46 -9.02 -10.73 -4.91
CA ILE A 46 -8.28 -9.49 -4.67
C ILE A 46 -9.29 -8.34 -4.49
N ALA A 47 -9.43 -7.87 -3.26
CA ALA A 47 -10.25 -6.72 -2.92
C ALA A 47 -9.44 -5.42 -3.09
N LEU A 48 -9.81 -4.61 -4.07
CA LEU A 48 -9.28 -3.26 -4.25
C LEU A 48 -10.07 -2.30 -3.37
N LEU A 49 -9.42 -1.69 -2.39
CA LEU A 49 -10.00 -0.68 -1.50
C LEU A 49 -9.34 0.68 -1.74
N GLY A 50 -10.08 1.76 -1.55
CA GLY A 50 -9.52 3.09 -1.43
C GLY A 50 -9.49 3.56 0.02
N PHE A 51 -8.46 4.31 0.41
CA PHE A 51 -8.41 5.07 1.65
C PHE A 51 -8.13 6.54 1.33
N ALA A 52 -9.18 7.33 1.21
CA ALA A 52 -9.12 8.73 0.82
C ALA A 52 -8.88 9.61 2.05
N CYS A 53 -7.62 9.70 2.48
CA CYS A 53 -7.18 10.42 3.67
C CYS A 53 -5.79 11.02 3.46
N ASP A 54 -5.58 12.24 3.91
CA ASP A 54 -4.25 12.88 4.06
C ASP A 54 -4.18 13.72 5.35
N GLU A 55 -5.07 13.46 6.28
CA GLU A 55 -5.06 14.10 7.59
C GLU A 55 -3.77 13.77 8.35
N GLY A 56 -3.27 12.54 8.23
CA GLY A 56 -1.98 12.15 8.79
C GLY A 56 -0.81 12.94 8.17
N VAL A 57 -0.85 13.16 6.86
CA VAL A 57 0.13 14.01 6.15
C VAL A 57 0.07 15.44 6.68
N ARG A 58 -1.13 16.01 6.86
CA ARG A 58 -1.34 17.35 7.43
C ARG A 58 -0.77 17.44 8.85
N ARG A 59 -1.06 16.45 9.70
CA ARG A 59 -0.54 16.39 11.08
C ARG A 59 0.98 16.27 11.12
N ASN A 60 1.57 15.56 10.14
CA ASN A 60 3.01 15.42 9.98
C ASN A 60 3.67 16.63 9.29
N LYS A 61 2.89 17.69 9.00
CA LYS A 61 3.33 18.92 8.31
C LYS A 61 3.84 18.67 6.88
N GLY A 62 3.36 17.60 6.25
CA GLY A 62 3.62 17.27 4.86
C GLY A 62 2.72 18.04 3.88
N ARG A 63 2.89 17.77 2.60
CA ARG A 63 2.10 18.38 1.52
C ARG A 63 0.82 17.58 1.30
N THR A 64 -0.34 18.13 1.67
CA THR A 64 -1.65 17.50 1.49
C THR A 64 -2.06 17.40 0.02
N GLY A 65 -3.03 16.51 -0.28
CA GLY A 65 -3.56 16.21 -1.60
C GLY A 65 -3.64 14.71 -1.90
N ALA A 66 -3.02 13.87 -1.06
CA ALA A 66 -3.04 12.41 -1.25
C ALA A 66 -4.43 11.79 -1.06
N ALA A 67 -5.37 12.47 -0.41
CA ALA A 67 -6.77 12.03 -0.29
C ALA A 67 -7.44 11.77 -1.65
N ASP A 68 -7.01 12.48 -2.71
CA ASP A 68 -7.50 12.28 -4.09
C ASP A 68 -6.75 11.15 -4.82
N GLY A 69 -5.73 10.57 -4.22
CA GLY A 69 -4.91 9.48 -4.76
C GLY A 69 -5.74 8.29 -5.21
N PRO A 70 -6.60 7.70 -4.35
CA PRO A 70 -7.38 6.51 -4.68
C PRO A 70 -8.27 6.68 -5.92
N ALA A 71 -8.91 7.83 -6.09
CA ALA A 71 -9.75 8.13 -7.25
C ALA A 71 -8.91 8.28 -8.53
N THR A 72 -7.79 8.97 -8.45
CA THR A 72 -6.89 9.21 -9.58
C THR A 72 -6.22 7.92 -10.05
N LEU A 73 -5.81 7.05 -9.14
CA LEU A 73 -5.22 5.74 -9.46
C LEU A 73 -6.24 4.81 -10.14
N ARG A 74 -7.51 4.81 -9.72
CA ARG A 74 -8.58 4.06 -10.42
C ARG A 74 -8.75 4.51 -11.87
N ARG A 75 -8.76 5.82 -12.13
CA ARG A 75 -8.83 6.35 -13.52
C ARG A 75 -7.64 5.90 -14.36
N ALA A 76 -6.45 5.89 -13.78
CA ALA A 76 -5.24 5.43 -14.47
C ALA A 76 -5.25 3.92 -14.74
N LEU A 77 -5.71 3.12 -13.77
CA LEU A 77 -5.89 1.67 -13.91
C LEU A 77 -6.95 1.32 -14.96
N ALA A 78 -8.04 2.06 -15.04
CA ALA A 78 -9.19 1.79 -15.90
C ALA A 78 -8.80 1.54 -17.37
N ASN A 79 -7.82 2.29 -17.88
CA ASN A 79 -7.33 2.19 -19.25
C ASN A 79 -6.25 1.13 -19.47
N MET A 80 -5.78 0.46 -18.44
CA MET A 80 -4.78 -0.60 -18.61
C MET A 80 -5.42 -1.85 -19.19
N ALA A 81 -4.65 -2.61 -19.98
CA ALA A 81 -5.10 -3.87 -20.55
C ALA A 81 -5.44 -4.87 -19.46
N SER A 82 -6.54 -5.58 -19.62
CA SER A 82 -6.90 -6.69 -18.75
C SER A 82 -6.32 -8.00 -19.29
N HIS A 83 -5.57 -8.70 -18.45
CA HIS A 83 -5.01 -10.00 -18.71
C HIS A 83 -5.45 -11.00 -17.65
N GLN A 84 -5.14 -12.28 -17.86
CA GLN A 84 -5.42 -13.32 -16.87
C GLN A 84 -4.86 -12.92 -15.48
N GLY A 85 -5.69 -12.99 -14.47
CA GLY A 85 -5.39 -12.57 -13.09
C GLY A 85 -6.04 -11.26 -12.69
N HIS A 86 -6.33 -10.35 -13.62
CA HIS A 86 -7.01 -9.08 -13.30
C HIS A 86 -8.53 -9.25 -13.12
N ASP A 87 -9.12 -10.27 -13.73
CA ASP A 87 -10.51 -10.73 -13.53
C ASP A 87 -10.80 -11.18 -12.09
N ARG A 88 -9.73 -11.36 -11.28
CA ARG A 88 -9.82 -11.69 -9.86
C ARG A 88 -9.99 -10.45 -8.97
N CYS A 89 -9.79 -9.25 -9.53
CA CYS A 89 -9.91 -8.00 -8.79
C CYS A 89 -11.37 -7.56 -8.68
N VAL A 90 -11.76 -7.13 -7.49
CA VAL A 90 -13.06 -6.49 -7.23
C VAL A 90 -12.85 -5.18 -6.51
N ASP A 91 -13.43 -4.11 -7.02
CA ASP A 91 -13.41 -2.80 -6.34
C ASP A 91 -14.45 -2.78 -5.22
N MET A 92 -13.95 -2.76 -3.99
CA MET A 92 -14.73 -2.80 -2.76
C MET A 92 -15.10 -1.41 -2.22
N GLY A 93 -14.87 -0.35 -3.01
CA GLY A 93 -15.21 1.02 -2.61
C GLY A 93 -14.08 1.76 -1.89
N THR A 94 -14.42 2.85 -1.25
CA THR A 94 -13.46 3.77 -0.61
C THR A 94 -13.93 4.13 0.80
N ILE A 95 -12.99 4.13 1.74
CA ILE A 95 -13.13 4.70 3.07
C ILE A 95 -12.51 6.09 3.04
N SER A 96 -13.24 7.09 3.53
CA SER A 96 -12.78 8.48 3.59
C SER A 96 -12.75 8.99 5.02
N VAL A 97 -11.87 9.94 5.30
CA VAL A 97 -11.87 10.66 6.55
C VAL A 97 -12.99 11.72 6.55
N ASP A 98 -13.64 11.90 7.68
CA ASP A 98 -14.59 13.00 7.89
C ASP A 98 -13.91 14.09 8.74
N GLY A 99 -13.59 15.21 8.10
CA GLY A 99 -12.83 16.29 8.72
C GLY A 99 -11.47 15.81 9.23
N GLU A 100 -11.21 16.01 10.52
CA GLU A 100 -9.95 15.62 11.18
C GLU A 100 -10.00 14.28 11.91
N GLN A 101 -11.06 13.44 11.66
CA GLN A 101 -11.31 12.20 12.39
C GLN A 101 -10.49 11.02 11.82
N LEU A 102 -9.18 11.14 11.82
CA LEU A 102 -8.27 10.12 11.30
C LEU A 102 -8.42 8.78 12.02
N GLU A 103 -8.55 8.80 13.32
CA GLU A 103 -8.66 7.59 14.17
C GLU A 103 -9.93 6.79 13.84
N ALA A 104 -11.03 7.47 13.55
CA ALA A 104 -12.28 6.82 13.10
C ALA A 104 -12.12 6.23 11.69
N ALA A 105 -11.40 6.90 10.80
CA ALA A 105 -11.11 6.38 9.46
C ALA A 105 -10.17 5.17 9.52
N HIS A 106 -9.15 5.19 10.39
CA HIS A 106 -8.28 4.04 10.66
C HIS A 106 -9.10 2.83 11.13
N GLN A 107 -10.02 3.03 12.06
CA GLN A 107 -10.87 1.94 12.56
C GLN A 107 -11.76 1.38 11.44
N ALA A 108 -12.34 2.23 10.62
CA ALA A 108 -13.17 1.80 9.48
C ALA A 108 -12.35 1.01 8.44
N LEU A 109 -11.12 1.43 8.14
CA LEU A 109 -10.22 0.68 7.26
C LEU A 109 -9.83 -0.67 7.88
N ARG A 110 -9.46 -0.69 9.15
CA ARG A 110 -9.14 -1.90 9.91
C ARG A 110 -10.25 -2.95 9.81
N GLU A 111 -11.49 -2.54 10.08
CA GLU A 111 -12.66 -3.42 10.01
C GLU A 111 -12.89 -3.94 8.58
N ALA A 112 -12.84 -3.06 7.58
CA ALA A 112 -13.02 -3.43 6.18
C ALA A 112 -11.95 -4.41 5.68
N VAL A 113 -10.70 -4.19 6.05
CA VAL A 113 -9.59 -5.09 5.72
C VAL A 113 -9.78 -6.44 6.38
N ALA A 114 -10.06 -6.47 7.69
CA ALA A 114 -10.27 -7.71 8.42
C ALA A 114 -11.43 -8.53 7.83
N ASP A 115 -12.53 -7.88 7.43
CA ASP A 115 -13.67 -8.55 6.83
C ASP A 115 -13.35 -9.10 5.43
N CYS A 116 -12.61 -8.36 4.61
CA CYS A 116 -12.12 -8.87 3.32
C CYS A 116 -11.23 -10.10 3.51
N GLN A 117 -10.27 -10.04 4.45
CA GLN A 117 -9.35 -11.15 4.72
C GLN A 117 -10.10 -12.40 5.24
N ARG A 118 -11.06 -12.22 6.17
CA ARG A 118 -11.91 -13.32 6.68
C ARG A 118 -12.80 -13.92 5.59
N ALA A 119 -13.19 -13.12 4.59
CA ALA A 119 -13.91 -13.59 3.40
C ALA A 119 -12.98 -14.29 2.36
N GLY A 120 -11.72 -14.53 2.70
CA GLY A 120 -10.73 -15.17 1.82
C GLY A 120 -10.17 -14.27 0.73
N LYS A 121 -10.34 -12.96 0.84
CA LYS A 121 -9.81 -11.99 -0.12
C LYS A 121 -8.51 -11.37 0.41
N ARG A 122 -7.53 -11.24 -0.48
CA ARG A 122 -6.35 -10.42 -0.27
C ARG A 122 -6.70 -8.96 -0.53
N THR A 123 -6.06 -8.03 0.17
CA THR A 123 -6.41 -6.60 0.07
C THR A 123 -5.33 -5.81 -0.65
N LEU A 124 -5.72 -5.10 -1.71
CA LEU A 124 -4.92 -4.07 -2.38
C LEU A 124 -5.53 -2.72 -2.04
N VAL A 125 -4.86 -1.94 -1.19
CA VAL A 125 -5.34 -0.62 -0.79
C VAL A 125 -4.66 0.47 -1.61
N LEU A 126 -5.44 1.28 -2.31
CA LEU A 126 -4.99 2.54 -2.87
C LEU A 126 -5.12 3.58 -1.77
N GLY A 127 -4.01 3.95 -1.17
CA GLY A 127 -3.98 4.80 0.00
C GLY A 127 -4.01 6.30 -0.33
N GLY A 128 -4.20 7.07 0.71
CA GLY A 128 -3.85 8.47 0.82
C GLY A 128 -2.41 8.60 1.32
N GLY A 129 -2.21 9.26 2.48
CA GLY A 129 -0.92 9.29 3.15
C GLY A 129 -0.54 7.96 3.80
N HIS A 130 0.70 7.87 4.29
CA HIS A 130 1.20 6.60 4.87
C HIS A 130 0.53 6.23 6.21
N GLU A 131 -0.26 7.10 6.82
CA GLU A 131 -1.17 6.74 7.90
C GLU A 131 -2.11 5.57 7.54
N THR A 132 -2.34 5.33 6.26
CA THR A 132 -3.07 4.16 5.71
C THR A 132 -2.55 2.86 6.30
N ALA A 133 -1.23 2.72 6.43
CA ALA A 133 -0.56 1.49 6.87
C ALA A 133 -0.96 1.06 8.28
N PHE A 134 -1.36 1.99 9.17
CA PHE A 134 -1.86 1.61 10.49
C PHE A 134 -3.18 0.85 10.39
N GLY A 135 -4.19 1.43 9.73
CA GLY A 135 -5.50 0.78 9.59
C GLY A 135 -5.42 -0.53 8.80
N HIS A 136 -4.64 -0.54 7.73
CA HIS A 136 -4.43 -1.73 6.89
C HIS A 136 -3.72 -2.84 7.67
N GLY A 137 -2.56 -2.55 8.26
CA GLY A 137 -1.77 -3.51 9.03
C GLY A 137 -2.53 -4.06 10.23
N ALA A 138 -3.23 -3.21 11.00
CA ALA A 138 -4.05 -3.64 12.11
C ALA A 138 -5.20 -4.57 11.66
N GLY A 139 -5.85 -4.30 10.53
CA GLY A 139 -6.87 -5.17 9.96
C GLY A 139 -6.33 -6.54 9.55
N VAL A 140 -5.12 -6.60 8.99
CA VAL A 140 -4.43 -7.87 8.70
C VAL A 140 -4.12 -8.63 9.99
N LEU A 141 -3.59 -7.93 10.99
CA LEU A 141 -3.30 -8.54 12.30
C LEU A 141 -4.55 -9.12 12.98
N ASP A 142 -5.69 -8.45 12.87
CA ASP A 142 -6.99 -8.90 13.39
C ASP A 142 -7.58 -10.10 12.64
N ALA A 143 -7.28 -10.21 11.35
CA ALA A 143 -7.72 -11.35 10.55
C ALA A 143 -6.94 -12.63 10.85
N PHE A 144 -5.67 -12.50 11.28
CA PHE A 144 -4.75 -13.61 11.54
C PHE A 144 -4.16 -13.58 12.96
N PRO A 145 -4.99 -13.71 14.03
CA PRO A 145 -4.55 -13.47 15.40
C PRO A 145 -3.51 -14.49 15.92
N GLY A 146 -3.49 -15.70 15.35
CA GLY A 146 -2.55 -16.77 15.76
C GLY A 146 -1.35 -16.93 14.84
N GLU A 147 -1.26 -16.17 13.75
CA GLU A 147 -0.21 -16.31 12.74
C GLU A 147 0.87 -15.24 12.90
N LYS A 148 2.10 -15.58 12.48
CA LYS A 148 3.20 -14.61 12.42
C LYS A 148 3.10 -13.79 11.14
N VAL A 149 2.78 -12.53 11.28
CA VAL A 149 2.70 -11.57 10.16
C VAL A 149 4.00 -10.79 10.06
N GLY A 150 4.66 -10.87 8.91
CA GLY A 150 5.80 -10.02 8.55
C GLY A 150 5.32 -8.78 7.80
N ILE A 151 5.73 -7.60 8.26
CA ILE A 151 5.46 -6.31 7.63
C ILE A 151 6.70 -5.89 6.86
N ILE A 152 6.55 -5.67 5.56
CA ILE A 152 7.60 -5.18 4.68
C ILE A 152 7.20 -3.81 4.17
N ASN A 153 8.00 -2.80 4.47
CA ASN A 153 7.81 -1.43 4.00
C ASN A 153 8.88 -1.08 2.95
N LEU A 154 8.45 -0.67 1.78
CA LEU A 154 9.32 -0.09 0.75
C LEU A 154 9.18 1.42 0.84
N ASP A 155 10.17 2.10 1.43
CA ASP A 155 10.05 3.48 1.89
C ASP A 155 11.42 4.13 2.08
N ALA A 156 11.52 5.41 1.77
CA ALA A 156 12.68 6.22 2.13
C ALA A 156 12.72 6.57 3.64
N HIS A 157 11.60 6.39 4.35
CA HIS A 157 11.41 6.72 5.76
C HIS A 157 11.15 5.47 6.62
N LEU A 158 11.40 5.59 7.93
CA LEU A 158 11.14 4.51 8.89
C LEU A 158 9.74 4.54 9.48
N ASP A 159 9.08 5.68 9.45
CA ASP A 159 7.72 5.93 9.94
C ASP A 159 7.42 5.38 11.34
N LEU A 160 8.43 5.54 12.21
CA LEU A 160 8.45 5.15 13.63
C LEU A 160 8.41 6.37 14.56
N ARG A 161 7.90 7.53 14.07
CA ARG A 161 7.92 8.77 14.84
C ARG A 161 7.19 8.65 16.17
N PHE A 162 7.75 9.27 17.18
CA PHE A 162 7.04 9.58 18.41
C PHE A 162 6.19 10.84 18.18
N ALA A 163 4.89 10.74 18.44
CA ALA A 163 3.96 11.86 18.38
C ALA A 163 2.78 11.61 19.33
N ASP A 164 2.14 12.69 19.77
CA ASP A 164 0.98 12.65 20.69
C ASP A 164 -0.30 12.19 19.98
N CYS A 165 -0.33 12.25 18.65
CA CYS A 165 -1.45 11.80 17.82
C CYS A 165 -0.96 11.05 16.59
N ALA A 166 -1.84 10.25 15.98
CA ALA A 166 -1.59 9.56 14.73
C ALA A 166 -1.24 10.54 13.60
N SER A 167 -0.27 10.19 12.77
CA SER A 167 0.14 10.94 11.57
C SER A 167 0.71 9.99 10.52
N SER A 168 1.05 10.51 9.33
CA SER A 168 1.68 9.70 8.28
C SER A 168 3.05 9.13 8.70
N GLY A 169 3.74 9.75 9.64
CA GLY A 169 5.05 9.29 10.13
C GLY A 169 4.99 8.36 11.37
N THR A 170 3.80 7.87 11.78
CA THR A 170 3.65 7.09 13.02
C THR A 170 3.10 5.67 12.86
N PRO A 171 2.69 5.17 11.66
CA PRO A 171 1.90 3.95 11.55
C PRO A 171 2.60 2.73 12.14
N PHE A 172 3.89 2.55 11.91
CA PHE A 172 4.60 1.36 12.41
C PHE A 172 4.91 1.42 13.90
N ARG A 173 5.06 2.64 14.47
CA ARG A 173 5.10 2.78 15.91
C ARG A 173 3.76 2.41 16.55
N GLN A 174 2.65 2.83 15.95
CA GLN A 174 1.30 2.47 16.44
C GLN A 174 1.09 0.96 16.39
N LEU A 175 1.43 0.30 15.26
CA LEU A 175 1.35 -1.16 15.12
C LEU A 175 2.24 -1.88 16.14
N ALA A 176 3.46 -1.38 16.39
CA ALA A 176 4.34 -1.94 17.39
C ALA A 176 3.76 -1.86 18.79
N LEU A 177 3.16 -0.73 19.18
CA LEU A 177 2.51 -0.56 20.48
C LEU A 177 1.28 -1.47 20.65
N GLU A 178 0.49 -1.66 19.58
CA GLU A 178 -0.61 -2.62 19.60
C GLU A 178 -0.12 -4.07 19.75
N CYS A 179 0.92 -4.44 19.03
CA CYS A 179 1.54 -5.77 19.17
C CYS A 179 2.02 -5.99 20.59
N ASP A 180 2.69 -5.00 21.21
CA ASP A 180 3.13 -5.06 22.60
C ASP A 180 1.92 -5.28 23.55
N ALA A 181 0.84 -4.51 23.38
CA ALA A 181 -0.37 -4.62 24.20
C ALA A 181 -1.08 -5.97 24.05
N GLN A 182 -1.02 -6.57 22.86
CA GLN A 182 -1.59 -7.89 22.54
C GLN A 182 -0.63 -9.05 22.83
N GLN A 183 0.57 -8.78 23.33
CA GLN A 183 1.64 -9.77 23.58
C GLN A 183 2.00 -10.61 22.36
N ARG A 184 1.94 -10.00 21.16
CA ARG A 184 2.33 -10.60 19.89
C ARG A 184 3.61 -9.96 19.34
N GLY A 185 4.36 -10.69 18.53
CA GLY A 185 5.57 -10.15 17.90
C GLY A 185 5.27 -9.06 16.89
N PHE A 186 6.02 -7.97 16.95
CA PHE A 186 6.06 -6.95 15.88
C PHE A 186 7.25 -7.25 14.99
N HIS A 187 6.99 -7.60 13.73
CA HIS A 187 8.01 -7.99 12.76
C HIS A 187 7.99 -7.02 11.58
N TYR A 188 8.97 -6.14 11.56
CA TYR A 188 9.03 -5.04 10.61
C TYR A 188 10.38 -5.00 9.88
N THR A 189 10.31 -4.98 8.56
CA THR A 189 11.43 -4.82 7.64
C THR A 189 11.19 -3.58 6.79
N CYS A 190 12.15 -2.67 6.72
CA CYS A 190 12.08 -1.48 5.88
C CYS A 190 13.20 -1.49 4.85
N ILE A 191 12.87 -1.38 3.56
CA ILE A 191 13.80 -1.48 2.43
C ILE A 191 13.71 -0.20 1.60
N GLY A 192 14.84 0.42 1.30
CA GLY A 192 14.94 1.67 0.57
C GLY A 192 15.20 2.89 1.45
N VAL A 193 15.48 2.66 2.73
CA VAL A 193 15.61 3.70 3.75
C VAL A 193 16.73 4.68 3.40
N SER A 194 16.38 5.96 3.31
CA SER A 194 17.37 7.04 3.15
C SER A 194 17.94 7.44 4.50
N ARG A 195 19.23 7.23 4.69
CA ARG A 195 19.90 7.69 5.92
C ARG A 195 19.77 9.19 6.13
N ALA A 196 19.78 9.95 5.04
CA ALA A 196 19.69 11.42 5.08
C ALA A 196 18.29 11.93 5.45
N ALA A 197 17.24 11.10 5.26
CA ALA A 197 15.85 11.47 5.56
C ALA A 197 15.39 11.07 6.97
N ASN A 198 16.18 10.27 7.69
CA ASN A 198 15.82 9.74 9.00
C ASN A 198 16.76 10.24 10.09
N THR A 199 16.20 10.90 11.10
CA THR A 199 16.98 11.40 12.25
C THR A 199 17.53 10.25 13.09
N GLN A 200 18.59 10.52 13.89
CA GLN A 200 19.18 9.52 14.79
C GLN A 200 18.13 8.90 15.74
N ALA A 201 17.17 9.68 16.20
CA ALA A 201 16.10 9.17 17.06
C ALA A 201 15.23 8.09 16.40
N LEU A 202 15.02 8.15 15.08
CA LEU A 202 14.32 7.11 14.33
C LEU A 202 15.17 5.84 14.18
N TRP A 203 16.48 6.00 13.98
CA TRP A 203 17.41 4.87 13.95
C TRP A 203 17.50 4.17 15.31
N ASP A 204 17.52 4.93 16.41
CA ASP A 204 17.54 4.39 17.77
C ASP A 204 16.23 3.62 18.08
N GLU A 205 15.09 4.15 17.66
CA GLU A 205 13.79 3.45 17.81
C GLU A 205 13.73 2.18 16.96
N ALA A 206 14.22 2.23 15.73
CA ALA A 206 14.29 1.07 14.86
C ALA A 206 15.20 -0.02 15.46
N ALA A 207 16.35 0.35 16.02
CA ALA A 207 17.24 -0.57 16.70
C ALA A 207 16.59 -1.18 17.96
N ARG A 208 15.90 -0.37 18.76
CA ARG A 208 15.16 -0.82 19.94
C ARG A 208 14.06 -1.82 19.59
N ARG A 209 13.40 -1.63 18.44
CA ARG A 209 12.34 -2.50 17.91
C ARG A 209 12.86 -3.67 17.07
N GLN A 210 14.17 -3.79 16.91
CA GLN A 210 14.82 -4.83 16.09
C GLN A 210 14.34 -4.82 14.63
N VAL A 211 14.10 -3.65 14.08
CA VAL A 211 13.70 -3.47 12.69
C VAL A 211 14.83 -3.92 11.76
N ALA A 212 14.50 -4.75 10.77
CA ALA A 212 15.43 -5.05 9.71
C ALA A 212 15.45 -3.91 8.69
N ILE A 213 16.63 -3.37 8.38
CA ILE A 213 16.78 -2.22 7.50
C ILE A 213 17.71 -2.55 6.34
N VAL A 214 17.30 -2.18 5.12
CA VAL A 214 18.16 -2.12 3.94
C VAL A 214 18.11 -0.68 3.41
N GLU A 215 19.26 0.00 3.41
CA GLU A 215 19.33 1.38 2.94
C GLU A 215 19.21 1.48 1.42
N ASP A 216 18.77 2.64 0.91
CA ASP A 216 18.63 2.92 -0.53
C ASP A 216 19.92 2.64 -1.32
N LEU A 217 21.08 3.03 -0.77
CA LEU A 217 22.39 2.74 -1.35
C LEU A 217 22.69 1.24 -1.41
N GLU A 218 22.31 0.45 -0.39
CA GLU A 218 22.49 -1.00 -0.39
C GLU A 218 21.57 -1.65 -1.45
N VAL A 219 20.34 -1.15 -1.60
CA VAL A 219 19.43 -1.63 -2.65
C VAL A 219 20.04 -1.44 -4.04
N LEU A 220 20.72 -0.31 -4.27
CA LEU A 220 21.32 0.02 -5.56
C LEU A 220 22.64 -0.72 -5.84
N THR A 221 23.44 -0.99 -4.82
CA THR A 221 24.83 -1.46 -5.01
C THR A 221 25.06 -2.89 -4.54
N ALA A 222 24.18 -3.45 -3.71
CA ALA A 222 24.34 -4.74 -3.05
C ALA A 222 23.06 -5.60 -3.06
N PHE A 223 22.24 -5.48 -4.10
CA PHE A 223 20.93 -6.12 -4.19
C PHE A 223 20.97 -7.62 -3.88
N GLU A 224 21.89 -8.34 -4.53
CA GLU A 224 21.97 -9.80 -4.41
C GLU A 224 22.45 -10.27 -3.01
N THR A 225 23.18 -9.42 -2.30
CA THR A 225 23.77 -9.76 -1.00
C THR A 225 23.06 -9.16 0.21
N ARG A 226 22.20 -8.16 -0.02
CA ARG A 226 21.47 -7.47 1.05
C ARG A 226 19.97 -7.60 0.91
N VAL A 227 19.42 -7.40 -0.30
CA VAL A 227 17.97 -7.40 -0.52
C VAL A 227 17.43 -8.83 -0.64
N LEU A 228 18.01 -9.65 -1.53
CA LEU A 228 17.50 -11.02 -1.75
C LEU A 228 17.49 -11.88 -0.50
N PRO A 229 18.58 -11.95 0.30
CA PRO A 229 18.55 -12.72 1.55
C PRO A 229 17.52 -12.23 2.56
N GLU A 230 17.25 -10.92 2.58
CA GLU A 230 16.23 -10.34 3.45
C GLU A 230 14.80 -10.73 3.01
N LEU A 231 14.54 -10.73 1.70
CA LEU A 231 13.26 -11.20 1.16
C LEU A 231 13.05 -12.69 1.42
N GLU A 232 14.07 -13.51 1.16
CA GLU A 232 14.03 -14.96 1.43
C GLU A 232 13.77 -15.26 2.91
N ARG A 233 14.43 -14.52 3.81
CA ARG A 233 14.21 -14.63 5.25
C ARG A 233 12.75 -14.30 5.62
N ASN A 234 12.21 -13.19 5.12
CA ASN A 234 10.83 -12.81 5.39
C ASN A 234 9.85 -13.87 4.85
N ILE A 235 10.04 -14.35 3.63
CA ILE A 235 9.18 -15.38 3.03
C ILE A 235 9.28 -16.70 3.82
N ALA A 236 10.46 -17.07 4.30
CA ALA A 236 10.64 -18.31 5.05
C ALA A 236 10.06 -18.25 6.48
N GLN A 237 10.26 -17.12 7.16
CA GLN A 237 10.03 -16.97 8.61
C GLN A 237 8.56 -16.71 8.97
N PHE A 238 7.79 -16.01 8.11
CA PHE A 238 6.44 -15.57 8.42
C PHE A 238 5.38 -16.45 7.77
N ASP A 239 4.23 -16.57 8.44
CA ASP A 239 3.07 -17.30 7.91
C ASP A 239 2.32 -16.45 6.88
N ARG A 240 2.25 -15.14 7.14
CA ARG A 240 1.63 -14.12 6.29
C ARG A 240 2.54 -12.93 6.11
N LEU A 241 2.39 -12.26 4.96
CA LEU A 241 3.12 -11.04 4.63
C LEU A 241 2.15 -9.89 4.34
N TYR A 242 2.48 -8.73 4.84
CA TYR A 242 1.90 -7.45 4.48
C TYR A 242 2.98 -6.57 3.88
N LEU A 243 2.75 -6.10 2.66
CA LEU A 243 3.65 -5.21 1.92
C LEU A 243 3.01 -3.82 1.83
N THR A 244 3.69 -2.81 2.34
CA THR A 244 3.30 -1.41 2.14
C THR A 244 4.35 -0.73 1.29
N ILE A 245 3.90 0.05 0.32
CA ILE A 245 4.77 0.74 -0.64
C ILE A 245 4.48 2.23 -0.55
N ASP A 246 5.35 2.94 0.17
CA ASP A 246 5.39 4.38 0.05
C ASP A 246 5.99 4.75 -1.30
N LEU A 247 5.24 5.48 -2.10
CA LEU A 247 5.70 5.84 -3.44
C LEU A 247 6.84 6.84 -3.43
N ASP A 248 7.16 7.45 -2.27
CA ASP A 248 8.32 8.31 -2.10
C ASP A 248 9.66 7.53 -2.01
N VAL A 249 9.60 6.20 -1.91
CA VAL A 249 10.78 5.34 -2.10
C VAL A 249 11.35 5.45 -3.52
N LEU A 250 10.49 5.81 -4.50
CA LEU A 250 10.92 6.03 -5.88
C LEU A 250 11.68 7.36 -6.02
N PRO A 251 12.65 7.44 -6.93
CA PRO A 251 13.32 8.71 -7.18
C PRO A 251 12.35 9.77 -7.71
N ALA A 252 12.53 11.02 -7.31
CA ALA A 252 11.67 12.14 -7.70
C ALA A 252 11.48 12.28 -9.22
N ARG A 253 12.45 11.83 -10.04
CA ARG A 253 12.32 11.78 -11.50
C ARG A 253 11.28 10.77 -12.01
N GLU A 254 10.96 9.75 -11.21
CA GLU A 254 9.97 8.71 -11.52
C GLU A 254 8.65 8.94 -10.79
N MET A 255 8.72 9.56 -9.59
CA MET A 255 7.58 9.86 -8.74
C MET A 255 7.72 11.25 -8.09
N PRO A 256 7.45 12.33 -8.82
CA PRO A 256 7.43 13.68 -8.26
C PRO A 256 6.21 13.95 -7.39
N ALA A 257 5.16 13.15 -7.57
CA ALA A 257 3.81 13.32 -7.04
C ALA A 257 3.66 12.68 -5.64
N VAL A 258 4.50 13.09 -4.70
CA VAL A 258 4.50 12.65 -3.30
C VAL A 258 4.76 13.81 -2.35
N SER A 259 4.50 13.62 -1.05
CA SER A 259 4.75 14.65 -0.04
C SER A 259 6.23 14.96 0.14
N ALA A 260 7.11 13.96 0.11
CA ALA A 260 8.55 14.08 0.36
C ALA A 260 9.37 13.40 -0.76
N PRO A 261 9.53 14.02 -1.95
CA PRO A 261 10.21 13.39 -3.08
C PRO A 261 11.67 13.02 -2.76
N ALA A 262 12.05 11.75 -2.99
CA ALA A 262 13.41 11.27 -2.77
C ALA A 262 14.39 11.76 -3.86
N ALA A 263 15.52 12.31 -3.43
CA ALA A 263 16.56 12.75 -4.36
C ALA A 263 17.26 11.57 -5.05
N LEU A 264 17.51 10.48 -4.31
CA LEU A 264 18.13 9.24 -4.83
C LEU A 264 17.04 8.20 -5.14
N GLY A 265 16.44 7.60 -4.13
CA GLY A 265 15.35 6.62 -4.23
C GLY A 265 15.74 5.30 -4.90
N VAL A 266 14.80 4.36 -4.88
CA VAL A 266 14.90 3.04 -5.52
C VAL A 266 14.14 3.06 -6.85
N PRO A 267 14.79 2.87 -8.01
CA PRO A 267 14.12 2.91 -9.31
C PRO A 267 13.01 1.84 -9.43
N LEU A 268 11.93 2.15 -10.16
CA LEU A 268 10.77 1.27 -10.34
C LEU A 268 11.15 -0.14 -10.81
N GLY A 269 12.11 -0.25 -11.73
CA GLY A 269 12.59 -1.56 -12.20
C GLY A 269 13.22 -2.40 -11.08
N THR A 270 13.94 -1.78 -10.15
CA THR A 270 14.49 -2.46 -8.97
C THR A 270 13.40 -2.78 -7.96
N LEU A 271 12.45 -1.85 -7.75
CA LEU A 271 11.29 -2.08 -6.88
C LEU A 271 10.49 -3.31 -7.32
N LEU A 272 10.25 -3.46 -8.62
CA LEU A 272 9.55 -4.63 -9.18
C LEU A 272 10.29 -5.95 -8.91
N ARG A 273 11.63 -5.96 -8.86
CA ARG A 273 12.41 -7.15 -8.46
C ARG A 273 12.21 -7.53 -7.00
N ILE A 274 11.88 -6.57 -6.13
CA ILE A 274 11.52 -6.81 -4.72
C ILE A 274 10.09 -7.36 -4.61
N VAL A 275 9.17 -6.75 -5.35
CA VAL A 275 7.73 -7.03 -5.27
C VAL A 275 7.37 -8.41 -5.85
N GLU A 276 8.00 -8.82 -6.96
CA GLU A 276 7.65 -10.07 -7.65
C GLU A 276 7.75 -11.31 -6.76
N PRO A 277 8.88 -11.60 -6.07
CA PRO A 277 8.99 -12.79 -5.22
C PRO A 277 7.99 -12.79 -4.07
N LEU A 278 7.65 -11.63 -3.51
CA LEU A 278 6.63 -11.49 -2.47
C LEU A 278 5.23 -11.85 -3.01
N CYS A 279 4.86 -11.33 -4.17
CA CYS A 279 3.58 -11.66 -4.84
C CYS A 279 3.46 -13.15 -5.16
N ARG A 280 4.56 -13.80 -5.55
CA ARG A 280 4.61 -15.21 -5.92
C ARG A 280 4.77 -16.17 -4.73
N SER A 281 5.02 -15.67 -3.54
CA SER A 281 5.30 -16.48 -2.33
C SER A 281 4.11 -17.31 -1.84
N GLY A 282 2.89 -16.94 -2.22
CA GLY A 282 1.64 -17.50 -1.67
C GLY A 282 1.34 -17.03 -0.24
N LYS A 283 2.20 -16.19 0.36
CA LYS A 283 2.06 -15.68 1.73
C LYS A 283 1.61 -14.22 1.81
N LEU A 284 1.72 -13.47 0.71
CA LEU A 284 1.33 -12.06 0.66
C LEU A 284 -0.19 -11.94 0.75
N GLN A 285 -0.69 -11.29 1.79
CA GLN A 285 -2.13 -11.12 2.05
C GLN A 285 -2.62 -9.71 1.80
N ALA A 286 -1.73 -8.74 1.92
CA ALA A 286 -2.08 -7.33 1.88
C ALA A 286 -0.99 -6.53 1.17
N VAL A 287 -1.41 -5.60 0.32
CA VAL A 287 -0.52 -4.59 -0.28
C VAL A 287 -1.22 -3.25 -0.25
N ASP A 288 -0.50 -2.18 0.08
CA ASP A 288 -0.96 -0.83 -0.23
C ASP A 288 0.07 -0.03 -1.02
N LEU A 289 -0.44 0.99 -1.71
CA LEU A 289 0.31 2.03 -2.39
C LEU A 289 -0.11 3.35 -1.78
N VAL A 290 0.81 4.07 -1.17
CA VAL A 290 0.52 5.28 -0.38
C VAL A 290 1.35 6.48 -0.83
N GLU A 291 1.00 7.65 -0.31
CA GLU A 291 1.64 8.96 -0.54
C GLU A 291 1.50 9.51 -1.97
N PHE A 292 0.76 8.85 -2.88
CA PHE A 292 0.50 9.45 -4.18
C PHE A 292 -0.35 10.71 -4.05
N ASN A 293 0.22 11.84 -4.43
CA ASN A 293 -0.42 13.16 -4.35
C ASN A 293 -0.66 13.75 -5.74
N PRO A 294 -1.89 13.66 -6.29
CA PRO A 294 -2.21 14.15 -7.63
C PRO A 294 -1.94 15.64 -7.86
N LEU A 295 -1.92 16.46 -6.80
CA LEU A 295 -1.67 17.91 -6.92
C LEU A 295 -0.24 18.23 -7.39
N PHE A 296 0.69 17.30 -7.17
CA PHE A 296 2.08 17.45 -7.58
C PHE A 296 2.44 16.55 -8.76
N ASP A 297 1.44 15.90 -9.37
CA ASP A 297 1.67 15.06 -10.55
C ASP A 297 1.91 15.92 -11.80
N ILE A 298 2.86 15.50 -12.61
CA ILE A 298 3.23 16.18 -13.85
C ILE A 298 2.77 15.31 -15.01
N ASP A 299 1.82 15.80 -15.80
CA ASP A 299 1.26 15.09 -16.95
C ASP A 299 0.79 13.65 -16.64
N GLY A 300 0.35 13.39 -15.41
CA GLY A 300 -0.09 12.06 -14.97
C GLY A 300 1.04 11.01 -14.93
N GLN A 301 2.29 11.41 -14.86
CA GLN A 301 3.45 10.49 -14.77
C GLN A 301 3.38 9.64 -13.51
N GLY A 302 3.15 10.28 -12.35
CA GLY A 302 3.04 9.59 -11.07
C GLY A 302 1.85 8.62 -11.06
N ALA A 303 0.69 9.05 -11.55
CA ALA A 303 -0.49 8.21 -11.68
C ALA A 303 -0.23 6.96 -12.53
N ARG A 304 0.44 7.13 -13.69
CA ARG A 304 0.79 6.00 -14.57
C ARG A 304 1.81 5.06 -13.91
N THR A 305 2.78 5.59 -13.19
CA THR A 305 3.78 4.80 -12.45
C THR A 305 3.12 3.96 -11.37
N ALA A 306 2.31 4.57 -10.51
CA ALA A 306 1.62 3.88 -9.42
C ALA A 306 0.58 2.87 -9.94
N ALA A 307 -0.20 3.24 -10.97
CA ALA A 307 -1.13 2.32 -11.60
C ALA A 307 -0.42 1.14 -12.26
N ARG A 308 0.74 1.35 -12.90
CA ARG A 308 1.55 0.26 -13.47
C ARG A 308 2.04 -0.71 -12.39
N LEU A 309 2.41 -0.19 -11.22
CA LEU A 309 2.81 -1.01 -10.08
C LEU A 309 1.62 -1.82 -9.53
N ALA A 310 0.46 -1.20 -9.29
CA ALA A 310 -0.75 -1.88 -8.84
C ALA A 310 -1.19 -2.97 -9.83
N TRP A 311 -1.16 -2.66 -11.13
CA TRP A 311 -1.46 -3.59 -12.19
C TRP A 311 -0.53 -4.82 -12.16
N GLN A 312 0.77 -4.58 -11.98
CA GLN A 312 1.77 -5.64 -11.95
C GLN A 312 1.64 -6.53 -10.71
N ILE A 313 1.33 -5.93 -9.56
CA ILE A 313 1.03 -6.65 -8.33
C ILE A 313 -0.15 -7.60 -8.54
N ALA A 314 -1.29 -7.09 -9.01
CA ALA A 314 -2.47 -7.90 -9.26
C ALA A 314 -2.20 -9.06 -10.25
N HIS A 315 -1.38 -8.82 -11.27
CA HIS A 315 -0.98 -9.83 -12.26
C HIS A 315 -0.13 -10.95 -11.66
N TRP A 316 0.80 -10.63 -10.75
CA TRP A 316 1.71 -11.60 -10.14
C TRP A 316 1.15 -12.30 -8.91
N TRP A 317 0.15 -11.73 -8.26
CA TRP A 317 -0.33 -12.16 -6.96
C TRP A 317 -0.99 -13.54 -7.03
N ARG A 318 -0.38 -14.50 -6.34
CA ARG A 318 -0.79 -15.92 -6.33
C ARG A 318 -1.22 -16.37 -4.94
#